data_63c8daad85868d56e02232d882211fc6
#
_entry.id   63c8daad85868d56e02232d882211fc6
#
_cell.length_a   1.000
_cell.length_b   1.000
_cell.length_c   1.000
_cell.angle_alpha   90.00
_cell.angle_beta   90.00
_cell.angle_gamma   90.00
#
_symmetry.space_group_name_H-M   'P 1'
#
loop_
_entity.id
_entity.type
_entity.pdbx_description
1 polymer ?
#
loop_
_entity_poly.entity_id
_entity_poly.type
_entity_poly.pdbx_seq_one_letter_code
_entity_poly.pdbx_strand_id
1 'polypeptide(L)'
;TQIEWNAEAAEKGGFEHFMMKEIHEQPKAVSDTLNSVLKNGRLDLTEMGLTEEEICAISRIYIVACGSAYHVGAVAQYVMEDLAEIPVRVDVASEFRKPLLDKNGLVIVVSQSGETADSLAALREAKEYGVKTLAIVNVIGSSIAREADHVFYTMAGPEIAVATTKAYSTQLTAVYCLALQFALVRKKLSEEDCAALIAELQSLPGKMEKILEDKERIQWFASKYAMAKD
;
A
#
# COMPACT_ATOMS: atom_id res chain seq x y z
N THR A 1 -4.40 3.96 -22.24
CA THR A 1 -3.56 4.70 -21.29
C THR A 1 -2.13 4.37 -21.63
N GLN A 2 -1.32 5.37 -21.96
CA GLN A 2 0.09 5.18 -22.28
C GLN A 2 0.85 5.09 -20.94
N ILE A 3 1.54 3.99 -20.68
CA ILE A 3 2.36 3.83 -19.48
C ILE A 3 3.70 4.52 -19.77
N GLU A 4 3.95 5.64 -19.13
CA GLU A 4 5.21 6.39 -19.22
C GLU A 4 6.27 5.80 -18.27
N TRP A 5 6.64 4.56 -18.45
CA TRP A 5 7.82 4.03 -17.78
C TRP A 5 9.05 4.30 -18.62
N ASN A 6 10.01 5.03 -18.05
CA ASN A 6 11.29 5.25 -18.68
C ASN A 6 12.07 3.93 -18.73
N ALA A 7 12.61 3.56 -19.88
CA ALA A 7 13.44 2.37 -20.06
C ALA A 7 14.67 2.37 -19.11
N GLU A 8 15.22 3.53 -18.78
CA GLU A 8 16.32 3.69 -17.81
C GLU A 8 15.92 3.24 -16.40
N ALA A 9 14.64 3.38 -16.01
CA ALA A 9 14.15 2.91 -14.73
C ALA A 9 14.17 1.38 -14.61
N ALA A 10 14.15 0.67 -15.73
CA ALA A 10 14.25 -0.80 -15.81
C ALA A 10 15.70 -1.30 -15.86
N GLU A 11 16.71 -0.41 -15.87
CA GLU A 11 18.11 -0.76 -15.81
C GLU A 11 18.63 -0.82 -14.37
N LYS A 12 19.77 -1.51 -14.15
CA LYS A 12 20.36 -1.66 -12.81
C LYS A 12 20.96 -0.37 -12.24
N GLY A 13 21.19 0.68 -13.07
CA GLY A 13 21.66 1.98 -12.61
C GLY A 13 23.00 1.94 -11.85
N GLY A 14 23.91 1.03 -12.23
CA GLY A 14 25.20 0.84 -11.56
C GLY A 14 25.21 -0.10 -10.36
N PHE A 15 24.06 -0.63 -9.95
CA PHE A 15 23.97 -1.65 -8.91
C PHE A 15 24.24 -3.06 -9.47
N GLU A 16 24.83 -3.93 -8.67
CA GLU A 16 25.06 -5.33 -9.05
C GLU A 16 23.75 -6.10 -9.23
N HIS A 17 22.76 -5.84 -8.36
CA HIS A 17 21.46 -6.51 -8.33
C HIS A 17 20.30 -5.51 -8.36
N PHE A 18 19.20 -5.87 -9.02
CA PHE A 18 17.96 -5.08 -9.03
C PHE A 18 17.43 -4.83 -7.62
N MET A 19 17.43 -5.83 -6.77
CA MET A 19 16.96 -5.68 -5.38
C MET A 19 17.75 -4.60 -4.63
N MET A 20 19.06 -4.51 -4.82
CA MET A 20 19.88 -3.47 -4.18
C MET A 20 19.49 -2.07 -4.69
N LYS A 21 19.28 -1.91 -5.99
CA LYS A 21 18.77 -0.67 -6.57
C LYS A 21 17.42 -0.31 -5.96
N GLU A 22 16.48 -1.26 -5.94
CA GLU A 22 15.11 -1.05 -5.47
C GLU A 22 15.04 -0.73 -3.96
N ILE A 23 15.96 -1.29 -3.16
CA ILE A 23 16.14 -0.91 -1.76
C ILE A 23 16.52 0.59 -1.66
N HIS A 24 17.43 1.08 -2.50
CA HIS A 24 17.85 2.48 -2.49
C HIS A 24 16.82 3.42 -3.11
N GLU A 25 15.88 2.92 -3.88
CA GLU A 25 14.77 3.70 -4.44
C GLU A 25 13.60 3.90 -3.46
N GLN A 26 13.57 3.19 -2.33
CA GLN A 26 12.47 3.28 -1.36
C GLN A 26 12.19 4.70 -0.88
N PRO A 27 13.18 5.54 -0.49
CA PRO A 27 12.90 6.90 -0.03
C PRO A 27 12.14 7.71 -1.08
N LYS A 28 12.59 7.66 -2.33
CA LYS A 28 11.93 8.33 -3.45
C LYS A 28 10.54 7.78 -3.70
N ALA A 29 10.37 6.47 -3.75
CA ALA A 29 9.08 5.82 -3.99
C ALA A 29 8.03 6.17 -2.93
N VAL A 30 8.43 6.21 -1.65
CA VAL A 30 7.58 6.64 -0.53
C VAL A 30 7.19 8.11 -0.69
N SER A 31 8.18 8.98 -0.98
CA SER A 31 7.92 10.40 -1.23
C SER A 31 6.97 10.62 -2.41
N ASP A 32 7.20 9.97 -3.54
CA ASP A 32 6.37 10.10 -4.73
C ASP A 32 4.93 9.60 -4.46
N THR A 33 4.78 8.47 -3.75
CA THR A 33 3.45 7.93 -3.39
C THR A 33 2.71 8.88 -2.46
N LEU A 34 3.37 9.43 -1.45
CA LEU A 34 2.75 10.40 -0.54
C LEU A 34 2.38 11.69 -1.27
N ASN A 35 3.29 12.22 -2.10
CA ASN A 35 3.06 13.46 -2.83
C ASN A 35 1.98 13.33 -3.91
N SER A 36 1.70 12.13 -4.43
CA SER A 36 0.62 11.92 -5.39
C SER A 36 -0.77 12.22 -4.80
N VAL A 37 -0.91 12.15 -3.49
CA VAL A 37 -2.18 12.36 -2.78
C VAL A 37 -2.14 13.57 -1.82
N LEU A 38 -1.05 14.33 -1.80
CA LEU A 38 -0.94 15.54 -1.00
C LEU A 38 -1.18 16.78 -1.85
N LYS A 39 -2.19 17.58 -1.48
CA LYS A 39 -2.46 18.89 -2.05
C LYS A 39 -2.53 19.95 -0.95
N ASN A 40 -1.68 20.96 -1.03
CA ASN A 40 -1.62 22.05 -0.04
C ASN A 40 -1.45 21.57 1.42
N GLY A 41 -0.64 20.52 1.64
CA GLY A 41 -0.37 19.95 2.97
C GLY A 41 -1.49 19.08 3.55
N ARG A 42 -2.55 18.80 2.79
CA ARG A 42 -3.66 17.92 3.17
C ARG A 42 -3.76 16.72 2.22
N LEU A 43 -4.29 15.62 2.70
CA LEU A 43 -4.61 14.48 1.86
C LEU A 43 -5.79 14.82 0.94
N ASP A 44 -5.64 14.52 -0.33
CA ASP A 44 -6.68 14.60 -1.35
C ASP A 44 -6.79 13.24 -2.06
N LEU A 45 -7.77 12.45 -1.64
CA LEU A 45 -8.07 11.14 -2.21
C LEU A 45 -9.31 11.18 -3.13
N THR A 46 -9.71 12.36 -3.59
CA THR A 46 -10.90 12.53 -4.46
C THR A 46 -10.79 11.77 -5.78
N GLU A 47 -9.57 11.61 -6.31
CA GLU A 47 -9.33 10.86 -7.54
C GLU A 47 -9.63 9.35 -7.41
N MET A 48 -9.68 8.82 -6.19
CA MET A 48 -10.13 7.44 -5.95
C MET A 48 -11.63 7.26 -6.17
N GLY A 49 -12.41 8.35 -6.14
CA GLY A 49 -13.85 8.33 -6.30
C GLY A 49 -14.63 7.82 -5.09
N LEU A 50 -14.00 7.60 -3.94
CA LEU A 50 -14.67 7.22 -2.70
C LEU A 50 -15.12 8.50 -1.96
N THR A 51 -16.44 8.65 -1.79
CA THR A 51 -17.02 9.84 -1.16
C THR A 51 -16.92 9.81 0.36
N GLU A 52 -17.02 10.97 1.00
CA GLU A 52 -17.06 11.06 2.48
C GLU A 52 -18.26 10.31 3.08
N GLU A 53 -19.42 10.32 2.40
CA GLU A 53 -20.61 9.57 2.83
C GLU A 53 -20.35 8.08 2.79
N GLU A 54 -19.69 7.59 1.74
CA GLU A 54 -19.29 6.18 1.65
C GLU A 54 -18.30 5.80 2.75
N ILE A 55 -17.28 6.64 3.01
CA ILE A 55 -16.32 6.40 4.10
C ILE A 55 -17.03 6.35 5.46
N CYS A 56 -17.97 7.25 5.73
CA CYS A 56 -18.76 7.25 6.96
C CYS A 56 -19.64 6.01 7.10
N ALA A 57 -20.14 5.48 5.98
CA ALA A 57 -21.03 4.32 5.96
C ALA A 57 -20.26 2.98 6.13
N ILE A 58 -18.93 2.95 5.98
CA ILE A 58 -18.15 1.73 6.14
C ILE A 58 -18.30 1.18 7.56
N SER A 59 -18.89 -0.01 7.67
CA SER A 59 -19.07 -0.74 8.93
C SER A 59 -17.86 -1.59 9.29
N ARG A 60 -17.15 -2.11 8.28
CA ARG A 60 -16.00 -3.01 8.42
C ARG A 60 -15.13 -3.00 7.15
N ILE A 61 -13.84 -3.23 7.33
CA ILE A 61 -12.89 -3.41 6.23
C ILE A 61 -12.44 -4.88 6.18
N TYR A 62 -12.35 -5.42 4.97
CA TYR A 62 -11.76 -6.73 4.67
C TYR A 62 -10.54 -6.47 3.78
N ILE A 63 -9.35 -6.85 4.23
CA ILE A 63 -8.12 -6.69 3.44
C ILE A 63 -7.70 -8.05 2.92
N VAL A 64 -7.50 -8.13 1.60
CA VAL A 64 -7.19 -9.38 0.91
C VAL A 64 -5.91 -9.21 0.10
N ALA A 65 -4.94 -10.09 0.32
CA ALA A 65 -3.67 -10.05 -0.37
C ALA A 65 -2.93 -11.38 -0.31
N CYS A 66 -1.83 -11.49 -1.07
CA CYS A 66 -0.91 -12.63 -1.06
C CYS A 66 0.51 -12.18 -0.72
N GLY A 67 1.31 -13.09 -0.14
CA GLY A 67 2.73 -12.87 0.12
C GLY A 67 3.00 -11.64 1.00
N SER A 68 3.98 -10.83 0.61
CA SER A 68 4.37 -9.64 1.38
C SER A 68 3.23 -8.61 1.52
N ALA A 69 2.36 -8.50 0.52
CA ALA A 69 1.20 -7.61 0.58
C ALA A 69 0.19 -8.01 1.68
N TYR A 70 0.12 -9.30 2.06
CA TYR A 70 -0.67 -9.72 3.21
C TYR A 70 -0.19 -9.05 4.51
N HIS A 71 1.13 -8.90 4.68
CA HIS A 71 1.69 -8.23 5.87
C HIS A 71 1.39 -6.72 5.87
N VAL A 72 1.24 -6.08 4.70
CA VAL A 72 0.68 -4.72 4.62
C VAL A 72 -0.73 -4.69 5.20
N GLY A 73 -1.56 -5.68 4.86
CA GLY A 73 -2.89 -5.84 5.45
C GLY A 73 -2.86 -6.00 6.96
N ALA A 74 -1.92 -6.79 7.48
CA ALA A 74 -1.76 -6.96 8.93
C ALA A 74 -1.39 -5.65 9.65
N VAL A 75 -0.53 -4.81 9.05
CA VAL A 75 -0.24 -3.46 9.57
C VAL A 75 -1.47 -2.57 9.45
N ALA A 76 -2.15 -2.61 8.29
CA ALA A 76 -3.35 -1.84 8.03
C ALA A 76 -4.45 -2.09 9.09
N GLN A 77 -4.59 -3.33 9.56
CA GLN A 77 -5.54 -3.67 10.61
C GLN A 77 -5.31 -2.80 11.84
N TYR A 78 -4.10 -2.79 12.39
CA TYR A 78 -3.79 -1.98 13.57
C TYR A 78 -4.02 -0.49 13.33
N VAL A 79 -3.55 0.03 12.20
CA VAL A 79 -3.61 1.46 11.90
C VAL A 79 -5.05 1.94 11.68
N MET A 80 -5.87 1.15 10.96
CA MET A 80 -7.27 1.49 10.70
C MET A 80 -8.14 1.36 11.95
N GLU A 81 -7.90 0.33 12.77
CA GLU A 81 -8.62 0.13 14.03
C GLU A 81 -8.29 1.23 15.03
N ASP A 82 -6.99 1.60 15.16
CA ASP A 82 -6.54 2.65 16.09
C ASP A 82 -7.00 4.06 15.67
N LEU A 83 -6.82 4.42 14.41
CA LEU A 83 -7.04 5.80 13.94
C LEU A 83 -8.49 6.05 13.52
N ALA A 84 -9.08 5.14 12.74
CA ALA A 84 -10.41 5.33 12.15
C ALA A 84 -11.54 4.63 12.92
N GLU A 85 -11.20 3.81 13.92
CA GLU A 85 -12.14 2.98 14.68
C GLU A 85 -13.06 2.14 13.76
N ILE A 86 -12.46 1.54 12.71
CA ILE A 86 -13.15 0.64 11.78
C ILE A 86 -12.62 -0.77 12.03
N PRO A 87 -13.48 -1.76 12.39
CA PRO A 87 -13.04 -3.14 12.51
C PRO A 87 -12.45 -3.67 11.21
N VAL A 88 -11.28 -4.31 11.25
CA VAL A 88 -10.59 -4.84 10.09
C VAL A 88 -10.40 -6.35 10.21
N ARG A 89 -10.62 -7.06 9.12
CA ARG A 89 -10.25 -8.46 8.97
C ARG A 89 -9.25 -8.59 7.82
N VAL A 90 -8.18 -9.36 8.03
CA VAL A 90 -7.16 -9.61 7.02
C VAL A 90 -7.18 -11.08 6.63
N ASP A 91 -7.30 -11.36 5.34
CA ASP A 91 -7.32 -12.71 4.81
C ASP A 91 -6.24 -12.89 3.72
N VAL A 92 -5.65 -14.08 3.64
CA VAL A 92 -4.85 -14.48 2.49
C VAL A 92 -5.79 -14.72 1.32
N ALA A 93 -5.48 -14.17 0.14
CA ALA A 93 -6.40 -14.18 -0.99
C ALA A 93 -6.80 -15.59 -1.46
N SER A 94 -5.90 -16.58 -1.38
CA SER A 94 -6.23 -17.99 -1.69
C SER A 94 -7.24 -18.60 -0.72
N GLU A 95 -7.34 -18.06 0.50
CA GLU A 95 -8.24 -18.55 1.56
C GLU A 95 -9.52 -17.70 1.71
N PHE A 96 -9.63 -16.64 0.91
CA PHE A 96 -10.84 -15.79 0.87
C PHE A 96 -11.97 -16.57 0.20
N ARG A 97 -12.75 -17.29 0.99
CA ARG A 97 -13.82 -18.17 0.55
C ARG A 97 -15.14 -17.70 1.14
N LYS A 98 -16.00 -17.13 0.31
CA LYS A 98 -17.38 -16.76 0.67
C LYS A 98 -17.54 -16.37 2.15
N PRO A 99 -16.72 -15.45 2.66
CA PRO A 99 -16.93 -14.99 4.02
C PRO A 99 -18.31 -14.33 4.11
N LEU A 100 -18.87 -14.28 5.30
CA LEU A 100 -20.07 -13.48 5.53
C LEU A 100 -19.66 -12.01 5.44
N LEU A 101 -19.75 -11.43 4.23
CA LEU A 101 -19.42 -10.03 3.99
C LEU A 101 -20.59 -9.14 4.43
N ASP A 102 -20.24 -8.10 5.16
CA ASP A 102 -21.18 -7.01 5.44
C ASP A 102 -21.39 -6.17 4.18
N LYS A 103 -22.63 -5.91 3.79
CA LYS A 103 -22.93 -5.11 2.58
C LYS A 103 -22.47 -3.66 2.67
N ASN A 104 -22.33 -3.14 3.90
CA ASN A 104 -21.74 -1.83 4.17
C ASN A 104 -20.23 -1.92 4.41
N GLY A 105 -19.62 -3.07 4.12
CA GLY A 105 -18.18 -3.25 4.21
C GLY A 105 -17.43 -2.68 3.01
N LEU A 106 -16.11 -2.60 3.15
CA LEU A 106 -15.18 -2.29 2.07
C LEU A 106 -14.16 -3.43 1.96
N VAL A 107 -14.02 -4.02 0.77
CA VAL A 107 -12.95 -4.99 0.49
C VAL A 107 -11.76 -4.25 -0.14
N ILE A 108 -10.63 -4.25 0.54
CA ILE A 108 -9.37 -3.67 0.05
C ILE A 108 -8.49 -4.80 -0.46
N VAL A 109 -8.15 -4.76 -1.75
CA VAL A 109 -7.23 -5.72 -2.37
C VAL A 109 -5.87 -5.07 -2.58
N VAL A 110 -4.82 -5.67 -2.00
CA VAL A 110 -3.46 -5.15 -2.10
C VAL A 110 -2.63 -6.05 -3.02
N SER A 111 -2.11 -5.49 -4.11
CA SER A 111 -1.28 -6.22 -5.07
C SER A 111 -0.30 -5.27 -5.78
N GLN A 112 0.98 -5.59 -5.79
CA GLN A 112 1.97 -4.78 -6.52
C GLN A 112 1.68 -4.80 -8.02
N SER A 113 1.55 -5.97 -8.64
CA SER A 113 1.32 -6.12 -10.08
C SER A 113 -0.12 -5.83 -10.51
N GLY A 114 -1.08 -6.02 -9.58
CA GLY A 114 -2.51 -5.99 -9.91
C GLY A 114 -2.97 -7.14 -10.81
N GLU A 115 -2.15 -8.20 -10.94
CA GLU A 115 -2.44 -9.39 -11.78
C GLU A 115 -2.44 -10.69 -10.98
N THR A 116 -2.37 -10.63 -9.64
CA THR A 116 -2.40 -11.82 -8.78
C THR A 116 -3.74 -12.52 -8.88
N ALA A 117 -3.75 -13.76 -9.39
CA ALA A 117 -4.97 -14.49 -9.72
C ALA A 117 -5.93 -14.65 -8.54
N ASP A 118 -5.41 -15.06 -7.36
CA ASP A 118 -6.23 -15.23 -6.16
C ASP A 118 -6.81 -13.90 -5.67
N SER A 119 -6.04 -12.82 -5.72
CA SER A 119 -6.50 -11.48 -5.35
C SER A 119 -7.58 -10.96 -6.30
N LEU A 120 -7.46 -11.24 -7.60
CA LEU A 120 -8.47 -10.91 -8.60
C LEU A 120 -9.76 -11.74 -8.40
N ALA A 121 -9.62 -13.01 -8.07
CA ALA A 121 -10.77 -13.87 -7.75
C ALA A 121 -11.52 -13.35 -6.50
N ALA A 122 -10.79 -12.98 -5.45
CA ALA A 122 -11.38 -12.40 -4.25
C ALA A 122 -12.09 -11.06 -4.51
N LEU A 123 -11.52 -10.21 -5.36
CA LEU A 123 -12.16 -8.96 -5.81
C LEU A 123 -13.50 -9.23 -6.48
N ARG A 124 -13.51 -10.17 -7.43
CA ARG A 124 -14.73 -10.54 -8.19
C ARG A 124 -15.79 -11.13 -7.28
N GLU A 125 -15.39 -11.98 -6.34
CA GLU A 125 -16.29 -12.54 -5.34
C GLU A 125 -16.93 -11.44 -4.49
N ALA A 126 -16.14 -10.46 -3.98
CA ALA A 126 -16.67 -9.32 -3.25
C ALA A 126 -17.70 -8.53 -4.05
N LYS A 127 -17.43 -8.27 -5.33
CA LYS A 127 -18.36 -7.58 -6.23
C LYS A 127 -19.65 -8.36 -6.50
N GLU A 128 -19.58 -9.68 -6.64
CA GLU A 128 -20.77 -10.54 -6.76
C GLU A 128 -21.67 -10.45 -5.53
N TYR A 129 -21.09 -10.26 -4.33
CA TYR A 129 -21.84 -9.99 -3.10
C TYR A 129 -22.38 -8.56 -2.99
N GLY A 130 -22.02 -7.68 -3.91
CA GLY A 130 -22.42 -6.28 -3.90
C GLY A 130 -21.70 -5.45 -2.82
N VAL A 131 -20.50 -5.85 -2.41
CA VAL A 131 -19.65 -5.11 -1.48
C VAL A 131 -18.68 -4.25 -2.28
N LYS A 132 -18.49 -3.00 -1.87
CA LYS A 132 -17.55 -2.08 -2.52
C LYS A 132 -16.10 -2.56 -2.42
N THR A 133 -15.33 -2.28 -3.45
CA THR A 133 -13.94 -2.72 -3.57
C THR A 133 -13.01 -1.54 -3.80
N LEU A 134 -11.86 -1.57 -3.11
CA LEU A 134 -10.74 -0.66 -3.31
C LEU A 134 -9.47 -1.46 -3.62
N ALA A 135 -8.78 -1.12 -4.68
CA ALA A 135 -7.49 -1.69 -5.03
C ALA A 135 -6.34 -0.77 -4.59
N ILE A 136 -5.31 -1.33 -3.95
CA ILE A 136 -4.01 -0.67 -3.78
C ILE A 136 -3.04 -1.40 -4.73
N VAL A 137 -2.66 -0.75 -5.83
CA VAL A 137 -1.85 -1.36 -6.90
C VAL A 137 -0.80 -0.39 -7.43
N ASN A 138 0.28 -0.93 -7.99
CA ASN A 138 1.34 -0.11 -8.59
C ASN A 138 1.22 -0.02 -10.12
N VAL A 139 0.63 -1.02 -10.78
CA VAL A 139 0.56 -1.07 -12.24
C VAL A 139 -0.77 -0.48 -12.72
N ILE A 140 -0.66 0.66 -13.42
CA ILE A 140 -1.80 1.35 -14.02
C ILE A 140 -2.44 0.45 -15.09
N GLY A 141 -3.77 0.31 -15.02
CA GLY A 141 -4.52 -0.48 -15.99
C GLY A 141 -4.38 -1.99 -15.83
N SER A 142 -3.84 -2.47 -14.72
CA SER A 142 -3.87 -3.89 -14.35
C SER A 142 -5.28 -4.43 -14.20
N SER A 143 -5.45 -5.76 -14.22
CA SER A 143 -6.76 -6.40 -14.14
C SER A 143 -7.51 -6.01 -12.86
N ILE A 144 -6.83 -6.03 -11.72
CA ILE A 144 -7.42 -5.61 -10.43
C ILE A 144 -7.82 -4.13 -10.47
N ALA A 145 -6.97 -3.24 -11.04
CA ALA A 145 -7.29 -1.82 -11.15
C ALA A 145 -8.50 -1.54 -12.06
N ARG A 146 -8.66 -2.32 -13.13
CA ARG A 146 -9.81 -2.14 -14.05
C ARG A 146 -11.13 -2.63 -13.48
N GLU A 147 -11.08 -3.63 -12.59
CA GLU A 147 -12.28 -4.27 -12.06
C GLU A 147 -12.71 -3.72 -10.69
N ALA A 148 -11.81 -3.11 -9.93
CA ALA A 148 -12.14 -2.48 -8.65
C ALA A 148 -13.04 -1.23 -8.84
N ASP A 149 -13.88 -0.95 -7.84
CA ASP A 149 -14.73 0.26 -7.86
C ASP A 149 -13.90 1.52 -7.58
N HIS A 150 -12.87 1.41 -6.75
CA HIS A 150 -11.95 2.46 -6.36
C HIS A 150 -10.51 1.98 -6.48
N VAL A 151 -9.57 2.87 -6.80
CA VAL A 151 -8.16 2.51 -6.96
C VAL A 151 -7.26 3.55 -6.32
N PHE A 152 -6.32 3.08 -5.48
CA PHE A 152 -5.17 3.84 -5.03
C PHE A 152 -3.94 3.34 -5.80
N TYR A 153 -3.33 4.18 -6.61
CA TYR A 153 -2.08 3.86 -7.30
C TYR A 153 -0.88 4.25 -6.43
N THR A 154 0.00 3.30 -6.17
CA THR A 154 1.31 3.59 -5.58
C THR A 154 2.29 4.03 -6.68
N MET A 155 3.31 4.81 -6.30
CA MET A 155 4.29 5.36 -7.24
C MET A 155 5.67 4.69 -7.06
N ALA A 156 5.68 3.36 -6.93
CA ALA A 156 6.93 2.61 -6.77
C ALA A 156 7.74 2.49 -8.05
N GLY A 157 7.13 2.75 -9.22
CA GLY A 157 7.75 2.46 -10.50
C GLY A 157 7.90 0.94 -10.75
N PRO A 158 8.69 0.54 -11.77
CA PRO A 158 8.93 -0.88 -12.04
C PRO A 158 9.75 -1.53 -10.92
N GLU A 159 9.27 -2.66 -10.40
CA GLU A 159 9.98 -3.52 -9.45
C GLU A 159 10.23 -4.87 -10.13
N ILE A 160 11.51 -5.20 -10.35
CA ILE A 160 11.95 -6.36 -11.14
C ILE A 160 12.42 -7.50 -10.25
N ALA A 161 12.96 -7.17 -9.06
CA ALA A 161 13.34 -8.17 -8.08
C ALA A 161 12.13 -8.97 -7.62
N VAL A 162 12.29 -10.30 -7.49
CA VAL A 162 11.20 -11.19 -7.05
C VAL A 162 10.80 -10.88 -5.60
N ALA A 163 11.79 -10.65 -4.74
CA ALA A 163 11.53 -10.22 -3.36
C ALA A 163 11.22 -8.72 -3.37
N THR A 164 10.02 -8.37 -2.95
CA THR A 164 9.56 -6.98 -2.95
C THR A 164 10.26 -6.13 -1.89
N THR A 165 10.53 -4.89 -2.20
CA THR A 165 11.11 -3.89 -1.30
C THR A 165 10.35 -2.57 -1.38
N LYS A 166 10.57 -1.76 -2.39
CA LYS A 166 9.95 -0.44 -2.56
C LYS A 166 8.43 -0.50 -2.73
N ALA A 167 7.90 -1.55 -3.39
CA ALA A 167 6.46 -1.70 -3.52
C ALA A 167 5.79 -1.96 -2.16
N TYR A 168 6.43 -2.74 -1.28
CA TYR A 168 5.94 -2.94 0.09
C TYR A 168 5.89 -1.61 0.87
N SER A 169 6.95 -0.81 0.81
CA SER A 169 7.01 0.49 1.49
C SER A 169 5.96 1.47 0.97
N THR A 170 5.71 1.50 -0.34
CA THR A 170 4.68 2.36 -0.92
C THR A 170 3.26 1.88 -0.61
N GLN A 171 3.03 0.58 -0.51
CA GLN A 171 1.75 0.02 -0.05
C GLN A 171 1.47 0.40 1.40
N LEU A 172 2.47 0.37 2.29
CA LEU A 172 2.33 0.88 3.66
C LEU A 172 1.99 2.38 3.66
N THR A 173 2.67 3.18 2.83
CA THR A 173 2.37 4.61 2.69
C THR A 173 0.92 4.84 2.28
N ALA A 174 0.42 4.08 1.30
CA ALA A 174 -0.98 4.15 0.87
C ALA A 174 -1.95 3.81 2.00
N VAL A 175 -1.65 2.78 2.79
CA VAL A 175 -2.47 2.38 3.95
C VAL A 175 -2.53 3.48 5.00
N TYR A 176 -1.40 4.11 5.34
CA TYR A 176 -1.39 5.24 6.27
C TYR A 176 -2.20 6.44 5.74
N CYS A 177 -2.07 6.77 4.45
CA CYS A 177 -2.88 7.83 3.85
C CYS A 177 -4.38 7.54 3.92
N LEU A 178 -4.79 6.30 3.63
CA LEU A 178 -6.18 5.87 3.74
C LEU A 178 -6.69 5.94 5.19
N ALA A 179 -5.90 5.46 6.15
CA ALA A 179 -6.28 5.45 7.55
C ALA A 179 -6.45 6.88 8.10
N LEU A 180 -5.54 7.78 7.77
CA LEU A 180 -5.63 9.20 8.16
C LEU A 180 -6.86 9.87 7.54
N GLN A 181 -7.12 9.66 6.25
CA GLN A 181 -8.29 10.21 5.59
C GLN A 181 -9.59 9.68 6.17
N PHE A 182 -9.67 8.36 6.41
CA PHE A 182 -10.86 7.74 7.00
C PHE A 182 -11.10 8.24 8.43
N ALA A 183 -10.04 8.36 9.23
CA ALA A 183 -10.12 8.89 10.58
C ALA A 183 -10.60 10.35 10.61
N LEU A 184 -10.07 11.18 9.70
CA LEU A 184 -10.44 12.58 9.59
C LEU A 184 -11.92 12.74 9.18
N VAL A 185 -12.36 12.05 8.11
CA VAL A 185 -13.74 12.10 7.60
C VAL A 185 -14.73 11.59 8.67
N ARG A 186 -14.38 10.54 9.39
CA ARG A 186 -15.19 9.98 10.47
C ARG A 186 -15.11 10.77 11.79
N LYS A 187 -14.34 11.88 11.81
CA LYS A 187 -14.14 12.74 13.00
C LYS A 187 -13.55 12.00 14.20
N LYS A 188 -12.68 11.01 13.93
CA LYS A 188 -11.92 10.25 14.94
C LYS A 188 -10.55 10.86 15.20
N LEU A 189 -10.08 11.68 14.27
CA LEU A 189 -8.82 12.42 14.33
C LEU A 189 -9.10 13.89 14.08
N SER A 190 -8.43 14.78 14.81
CA SER A 190 -8.48 16.23 14.57
C SER A 190 -7.68 16.61 13.30
N GLU A 191 -7.97 17.76 12.70
CA GLU A 191 -7.16 18.28 11.58
C GLU A 191 -5.71 18.53 12.01
N GLU A 192 -5.48 18.97 13.26
CA GLU A 192 -4.15 19.22 13.80
C GLU A 192 -3.34 17.95 13.96
N ASP A 193 -3.92 16.92 14.58
CA ASP A 193 -3.27 15.61 14.74
C ASP A 193 -3.02 14.94 13.37
N CYS A 194 -3.97 15.04 12.44
CA CYS A 194 -3.81 14.55 11.09
C CYS A 194 -2.62 15.24 10.40
N ALA A 195 -2.52 16.57 10.49
CA ALA A 195 -1.41 17.32 9.92
C ALA A 195 -0.06 16.93 10.54
N ALA A 196 -0.01 16.70 11.86
CA ALA A 196 1.18 16.22 12.54
C ALA A 196 1.63 14.85 12.04
N LEU A 197 0.69 13.90 11.87
CA LEU A 197 1.00 12.57 11.34
C LEU A 197 1.42 12.61 9.85
N ILE A 198 0.82 13.49 9.04
CA ILE A 198 1.28 13.73 7.66
C ILE A 198 2.73 14.24 7.66
N ALA A 199 3.08 15.17 8.54
CA ALA A 199 4.44 15.67 8.64
C ALA A 199 5.45 14.56 9.03
N GLU A 200 5.04 13.65 9.92
CA GLU A 200 5.85 12.45 10.23
C GLU A 200 6.03 11.54 9.01
N LEU A 201 4.97 11.29 8.21
CA LEU A 201 5.08 10.54 6.95
C LEU A 201 6.03 11.23 5.96
N GLN A 202 5.95 12.56 5.85
CA GLN A 202 6.87 13.34 4.99
C GLN A 202 8.33 13.27 5.45
N SER A 203 8.58 12.99 6.72
CA SER A 203 9.93 12.83 7.28
C SER A 203 10.55 11.44 7.00
N LEU A 204 9.73 10.43 6.63
CA LEU A 204 10.18 9.05 6.44
C LEU A 204 11.27 8.89 5.38
N PRO A 205 11.19 9.52 4.18
CA PRO A 205 12.25 9.39 3.19
C PRO A 205 13.63 9.73 3.73
N GLY A 206 13.77 10.85 4.44
CA GLY A 206 15.05 11.25 5.04
C GLY A 206 15.51 10.32 6.18
N LYS A 207 14.59 9.70 6.92
CA LYS A 207 14.93 8.67 7.92
C LYS A 207 15.41 7.38 7.23
N MET A 208 14.80 7.00 6.12
CA MET A 208 15.21 5.83 5.31
C MET A 208 16.59 6.04 4.69
N GLU A 209 16.87 7.22 4.15
CA GLU A 209 18.18 7.57 3.60
C GLU A 209 19.30 7.40 4.63
N LYS A 210 19.09 7.88 5.86
CA LYS A 210 20.06 7.70 6.96
C LYS A 210 20.32 6.22 7.29
N ILE A 211 19.32 5.36 7.19
CA ILE A 211 19.49 3.92 7.39
C ILE A 211 20.31 3.32 6.24
N LEU A 212 20.06 3.75 5.00
CA LEU A 212 20.78 3.27 3.82
C LEU A 212 22.25 3.72 3.79
N GLU A 213 22.59 4.86 4.43
CA GLU A 213 23.98 5.29 4.61
C GLU A 213 24.78 4.31 5.48
N ASP A 214 24.16 3.59 6.43
CA ASP A 214 24.79 2.64 7.35
C ASP A 214 24.86 1.19 6.78
N LYS A 215 24.82 1.05 5.47
CA LYS A 215 24.76 -0.25 4.78
C LYS A 215 25.93 -1.17 5.11
N GLU A 216 27.15 -0.62 5.28
CA GLU A 216 28.35 -1.42 5.58
C GLU A 216 28.24 -2.13 6.93
N ARG A 217 27.67 -1.47 7.93
CA ARG A 217 27.40 -2.06 9.23
C ARG A 217 26.35 -3.16 9.13
N ILE A 218 25.30 -2.94 8.34
CA ILE A 218 24.26 -3.93 8.09
C ILE A 218 24.84 -5.15 7.37
N GLN A 219 25.70 -4.95 6.36
CA GLN A 219 26.42 -6.03 5.67
C GLN A 219 27.33 -6.81 6.60
N TRP A 220 28.01 -6.11 7.51
CA TRP A 220 28.85 -6.78 8.51
C TRP A 220 28.01 -7.70 9.42
N PHE A 221 26.86 -7.26 9.91
CA PHE A 221 25.96 -8.14 10.67
C PHE A 221 25.46 -9.30 9.81
N ALA A 222 24.98 -9.04 8.61
CA ALA A 222 24.50 -10.06 7.70
C ALA A 222 25.56 -11.16 7.44
N SER A 223 26.84 -10.78 7.31
CA SER A 223 27.95 -11.72 7.12
C SER A 223 28.12 -12.70 8.30
N LYS A 224 27.75 -12.31 9.53
CA LYS A 224 27.81 -13.19 10.71
C LYS A 224 26.74 -14.27 10.69
N TYR A 225 25.63 -14.00 10.00
CA TYR A 225 24.49 -14.90 9.91
C TYR A 225 24.38 -15.60 8.55
N ALA A 226 25.32 -15.36 7.62
CA ALA A 226 25.28 -15.91 6.26
C ALA A 226 25.25 -17.46 6.22
N MET A 227 25.77 -18.10 7.26
CA MET A 227 25.81 -19.58 7.40
C MET A 227 24.79 -20.10 8.42
N ALA A 228 23.96 -19.25 9.00
CA ALA A 228 22.89 -19.68 9.89
C ALA A 228 21.86 -20.49 9.09
N LYS A 229 21.33 -21.55 9.69
CA LYS A 229 20.38 -22.46 9.02
C LYS A 229 18.93 -22.15 9.37
N ASP A 230 18.71 -21.46 10.48
CA ASP A 230 17.39 -21.08 11.01
C ASP A 230 17.50 -19.71 11.71
#